data_d1c204b21b5d56923a0258bd6334ca75
#
_entry.id   d1c204b21b5d56923a0258bd6334ca75
#
_cell.length_a   1.000
_cell.length_b   1.000
_cell.length_c   1.000
_cell.angle_alpha   90.00
_cell.angle_beta   90.00
_cell.angle_gamma   90.00
#
_symmetry.space_group_name_H-M   'P 1'
#
loop_
_entity.id
_entity.type
_entity.pdbx_description
1 polymer ?
#
loop_
_entity_poly.entity_id
_entity_poly.type
_entity_poly.pdbx_seq_one_letter_code
_entity_poly.pdbx_strand_id
1 'polypeptide(L)'
;GNTQTAVIDEAAVQKAVEAVTASAADTITIIPTADSSSISSVSVELPAGAAQTISEANAGVEIQTSRGTVTLPANVLGSIAQKETDGEKLSIHMEDIVPDGTNLAGSVAVEVSVRVGSTELTSFGGHDLTLTIPVDNSFTLSREYKVLVISDNGSHEILTGTCRVSDSGRVVSISVNHLSTFIVLAETTAQTFTITATAGGNGDIDPFGSVEVDAGEDQIFHITPDNGYEIATLRVDGKTVDLDELYIRSDGSASYTFYDVDASHSIRATFQRGTEIPDFGPVVGEVYI
;
A
#
# COMPACT_ATOMS: atom_id res chain seq x y z
N GLY A 1 16.65 17.11 8.75
CA GLY A 1 16.40 17.40 7.31
C GLY A 1 16.60 18.88 7.02
N ASN A 2 16.79 19.22 5.77
CA ASN A 2 16.89 20.63 5.35
C ASN A 2 15.47 21.13 5.07
N THR A 3 14.96 22.05 5.90
CA THR A 3 13.68 22.73 5.68
C THR A 3 13.91 23.97 4.86
N GLN A 4 13.10 24.15 3.82
CA GLN A 4 13.02 25.42 3.11
C GLN A 4 11.76 26.15 3.49
N THR A 5 11.88 27.45 3.81
CA THR A 5 10.74 28.31 4.13
C THR A 5 10.56 29.36 3.04
N ALA A 6 9.39 29.38 2.43
CA ALA A 6 8.93 30.45 1.55
C ALA A 6 8.06 31.44 2.36
N VAL A 7 8.49 32.67 2.47
CA VAL A 7 7.74 33.71 3.21
C VAL A 7 7.03 34.59 2.20
N ILE A 8 5.72 34.68 2.32
CA ILE A 8 4.86 35.54 1.52
C ILE A 8 4.58 36.82 2.31
N ASP A 9 4.80 37.97 1.72
CA ASP A 9 4.50 39.25 2.37
C ASP A 9 3.05 39.70 2.14
N GLU A 10 2.62 40.70 2.92
CA GLU A 10 1.26 41.21 2.85
C GLU A 10 0.93 41.84 1.48
N ALA A 11 1.91 42.47 0.83
CA ALA A 11 1.72 43.08 -0.49
C ALA A 11 1.47 42.01 -1.57
N ALA A 12 2.14 40.88 -1.48
CA ALA A 12 1.94 39.74 -2.39
C ALA A 12 0.55 39.12 -2.18
N VAL A 13 0.10 38.96 -0.93
CA VAL A 13 -1.27 38.51 -0.62
C VAL A 13 -2.31 39.43 -1.21
N GLN A 14 -2.18 40.75 -0.97
CA GLN A 14 -3.11 41.76 -1.46
C GLN A 14 -3.21 41.75 -3.00
N LYS A 15 -2.06 41.72 -3.66
CA LYS A 15 -2.00 41.63 -5.13
C LYS A 15 -2.64 40.36 -5.68
N ALA A 16 -2.44 39.21 -5.02
CA ALA A 16 -3.05 37.95 -5.41
C ALA A 16 -4.57 37.97 -5.26
N VAL A 17 -5.07 38.53 -4.16
CA VAL A 17 -6.51 38.70 -3.91
C VAL A 17 -7.14 39.61 -4.96
N GLU A 18 -6.50 40.75 -5.32
CA GLU A 18 -6.96 41.61 -6.39
C GLU A 18 -7.04 40.88 -7.75
N ALA A 19 -6.03 40.07 -8.06
CA ALA A 19 -5.99 39.31 -9.30
C ALA A 19 -7.09 38.25 -9.37
N VAL A 20 -7.32 37.52 -8.30
CA VAL A 20 -8.39 36.51 -8.20
C VAL A 20 -9.75 37.16 -8.35
N THR A 21 -9.99 38.27 -7.65
CA THR A 21 -11.25 39.01 -7.70
C THR A 21 -11.53 39.54 -9.10
N ALA A 22 -10.49 40.01 -9.80
CA ALA A 22 -10.62 40.55 -11.16
C ALA A 22 -10.84 39.47 -12.23
N SER A 23 -10.35 38.24 -12.01
CA SER A 23 -10.41 37.14 -12.98
C SER A 23 -11.56 36.15 -12.77
N ALA A 24 -12.36 36.31 -11.70
CA ALA A 24 -13.32 35.32 -11.22
C ALA A 24 -12.70 33.94 -10.95
N ALA A 25 -11.40 33.87 -10.71
CA ALA A 25 -10.75 32.67 -10.18
C ALA A 25 -11.17 32.47 -8.71
N ASP A 26 -11.07 31.25 -8.23
CA ASP A 26 -11.45 30.91 -6.84
C ASP A 26 -10.24 30.44 -6.00
N THR A 27 -9.06 30.48 -6.57
CA THR A 27 -7.87 29.90 -5.92
C THR A 27 -6.61 30.72 -6.21
N ILE A 28 -5.82 30.97 -5.19
CA ILE A 28 -4.47 31.55 -5.26
C ILE A 28 -3.45 30.43 -5.19
N THR A 29 -2.67 30.24 -6.25
CA THR A 29 -1.62 29.20 -6.28
C THR A 29 -0.28 29.76 -5.81
N ILE A 30 0.34 29.09 -4.85
CA ILE A 30 1.67 29.40 -4.31
C ILE A 30 2.62 28.27 -4.67
N ILE A 31 3.69 28.60 -5.42
CA ILE A 31 4.72 27.64 -5.82
C ILE A 31 6.06 28.14 -5.23
N PRO A 32 6.62 27.48 -4.20
CA PRO A 32 7.92 27.81 -3.65
C PRO A 32 9.02 27.60 -4.69
N THR A 33 9.76 28.67 -5.04
CA THR A 33 10.72 28.68 -6.19
C THR A 33 12.01 27.89 -5.96
N ALA A 34 12.29 27.49 -4.74
CA ALA A 34 13.51 26.77 -4.41
C ALA A 34 13.26 25.35 -3.90
N ASP A 35 12.04 24.82 -4.10
CA ASP A 35 11.73 23.42 -3.82
C ASP A 35 12.58 22.49 -4.73
N SER A 36 13.40 21.66 -4.12
CA SER A 36 14.27 20.74 -4.82
C SER A 36 14.27 19.37 -4.13
N SER A 37 14.65 18.33 -4.85
CA SER A 37 14.75 16.95 -4.35
C SER A 37 15.79 16.76 -3.22
N SER A 38 16.64 17.74 -2.97
CA SER A 38 17.62 17.72 -1.88
C SER A 38 17.08 18.26 -0.54
N ILE A 39 15.86 18.82 -0.53
CA ILE A 39 15.19 19.38 0.63
C ILE A 39 14.25 18.31 1.17
N SER A 40 14.23 18.06 2.49
CA SER A 40 13.33 17.07 3.12
C SER A 40 11.95 17.65 3.42
N SER A 41 11.85 18.97 3.63
CA SER A 41 10.58 19.60 3.97
C SER A 41 10.48 21.02 3.40
N VAL A 42 9.25 21.46 3.13
CA VAL A 42 8.90 22.79 2.66
C VAL A 42 7.91 23.43 3.62
N SER A 43 8.13 24.68 3.99
CA SER A 43 7.21 25.47 4.76
C SER A 43 6.82 26.74 3.98
N VAL A 44 5.54 27.07 3.96
CA VAL A 44 5.04 28.33 3.40
C VAL A 44 4.46 29.14 4.54
N GLU A 45 4.98 30.35 4.74
CA GLU A 45 4.48 31.29 5.73
C GLU A 45 3.68 32.40 5.05
N LEU A 46 2.45 32.60 5.49
CA LEU A 46 1.58 33.70 5.14
C LEU A 46 1.53 34.73 6.29
N PRO A 47 1.44 36.03 6.00
CA PRO A 47 1.38 37.05 7.02
C PRO A 47 0.10 36.92 7.87
N ALA A 48 0.11 37.51 9.04
CA ALA A 48 -1.07 37.62 9.90
C ALA A 48 -2.25 38.23 9.15
N GLY A 49 -3.46 37.68 9.36
CA GLY A 49 -4.68 38.13 8.68
C GLY A 49 -4.79 37.68 7.21
N ALA A 50 -3.81 36.97 6.66
CA ALA A 50 -3.88 36.49 5.28
C ALA A 50 -5.06 35.52 5.06
N ALA A 51 -5.28 34.61 6.00
CA ALA A 51 -6.40 33.66 5.92
C ALA A 51 -7.74 34.40 5.86
N GLN A 52 -7.93 35.42 6.68
CA GLN A 52 -9.12 36.27 6.66
C GLN A 52 -9.26 36.99 5.32
N THR A 53 -8.22 37.72 4.88
CA THR A 53 -8.24 38.53 3.66
C THR A 53 -8.59 37.68 2.43
N ILE A 54 -8.01 36.48 2.31
CA ILE A 54 -8.26 35.56 1.17
C ILE A 54 -9.67 34.96 1.26
N SER A 55 -10.09 34.56 2.45
CA SER A 55 -11.41 33.95 2.64
C SER A 55 -12.57 34.94 2.38
N GLU A 56 -12.40 36.22 2.77
CA GLU A 56 -13.36 37.31 2.50
C GLU A 56 -13.51 37.58 1.00
N ALA A 57 -12.47 37.34 0.21
CA ALA A 57 -12.52 37.38 -1.25
C ALA A 57 -13.17 36.13 -1.87
N ASN A 58 -13.67 35.20 -1.05
CA ASN A 58 -14.18 33.89 -1.44
C ASN A 58 -13.18 33.06 -2.26
N ALA A 59 -11.89 33.21 -1.95
CA ALA A 59 -10.80 32.49 -2.60
C ALA A 59 -10.18 31.46 -1.67
N GLY A 60 -9.66 30.38 -2.26
CA GLY A 60 -8.83 29.39 -1.61
C GLY A 60 -7.33 29.65 -1.82
N VAL A 61 -6.51 28.85 -1.16
CA VAL A 61 -5.06 28.79 -1.37
C VAL A 61 -4.67 27.37 -1.77
N GLU A 62 -3.90 27.27 -2.83
CA GLU A 62 -3.26 26.03 -3.27
C GLU A 62 -1.75 26.19 -3.17
N ILE A 63 -1.12 25.32 -2.37
CA ILE A 63 0.33 25.29 -2.20
C ILE A 63 0.85 24.07 -2.93
N GLN A 64 1.60 24.29 -4.02
CA GLN A 64 2.20 23.25 -4.84
C GLN A 64 3.67 23.10 -4.51
N THR A 65 4.08 21.90 -4.09
CA THR A 65 5.47 21.52 -3.81
C THR A 65 5.82 20.21 -4.53
N SER A 66 7.08 19.85 -4.54
CA SER A 66 7.52 18.52 -5.05
C SER A 66 6.95 17.35 -4.22
N ARG A 67 6.49 17.62 -2.99
CA ARG A 67 5.95 16.63 -2.04
C ARG A 67 4.45 16.46 -2.16
N GLY A 68 3.81 17.38 -2.84
CA GLY A 68 2.38 17.36 -3.06
C GLY A 68 1.77 18.74 -3.10
N THR A 69 0.46 18.74 -3.17
CA THR A 69 -0.35 19.96 -3.20
C THR A 69 -1.35 19.93 -2.05
N VAL A 70 -1.38 21.01 -1.28
CA VAL A 70 -2.43 21.25 -0.28
C VAL A 70 -3.33 22.35 -0.79
N THR A 71 -4.62 22.06 -0.91
CA THR A 71 -5.64 23.05 -1.30
C THR A 71 -6.54 23.36 -0.10
N LEU A 72 -6.50 24.60 0.35
CA LEU A 72 -7.30 25.15 1.44
C LEU A 72 -8.42 26.01 0.85
N PRO A 73 -9.66 25.53 0.76
CA PRO A 73 -10.79 26.33 0.28
C PRO A 73 -11.08 27.53 1.17
N ALA A 74 -11.83 28.52 0.66
CA ALA A 74 -12.19 29.74 1.38
C ALA A 74 -12.82 29.49 2.76
N ASN A 75 -13.67 28.48 2.89
CA ASN A 75 -14.31 28.09 4.16
C ASN A 75 -13.32 27.51 5.19
N VAL A 76 -12.30 26.78 4.74
CA VAL A 76 -11.20 26.31 5.57
C VAL A 76 -10.37 27.51 6.05
N LEU A 77 -10.01 28.42 5.16
CA LEU A 77 -9.29 29.65 5.51
C LEU A 77 -10.09 30.52 6.48
N GLY A 78 -11.40 30.65 6.30
CA GLY A 78 -12.28 31.33 7.25
C GLY A 78 -12.29 30.70 8.64
N SER A 79 -12.21 29.37 8.73
CA SER A 79 -12.08 28.66 10.01
C SER A 79 -10.70 28.85 10.65
N ILE A 80 -9.64 28.96 9.85
CA ILE A 80 -8.28 29.28 10.32
C ILE A 80 -8.25 30.73 10.86
N ALA A 81 -8.81 31.68 10.11
CA ALA A 81 -8.86 33.09 10.50
C ALA A 81 -9.51 33.35 11.89
N GLN A 82 -10.52 32.52 12.23
CA GLN A 82 -11.15 32.57 13.56
C GLN A 82 -10.22 32.14 14.70
N LYS A 83 -9.12 31.47 14.39
CA LYS A 83 -8.13 30.98 15.36
C LYS A 83 -6.86 31.86 15.39
N GLU A 84 -6.71 32.75 14.40
CA GLU A 84 -5.61 33.72 14.39
C GLU A 84 -5.79 34.75 15.53
N THR A 85 -4.72 34.97 16.29
CA THR A 85 -4.59 36.09 17.18
C THR A 85 -3.69 37.17 16.56
N ASP A 86 -3.76 38.42 17.06
CA ASP A 86 -3.04 39.55 16.45
C ASP A 86 -1.53 39.25 16.25
N GLY A 87 -1.10 39.37 15.02
CA GLY A 87 0.31 39.26 14.63
C GLY A 87 0.83 37.85 14.39
N GLU A 88 0.01 36.81 14.55
CA GLU A 88 0.42 35.44 14.28
C GLU A 88 0.37 35.12 12.79
N LYS A 89 1.41 34.44 12.29
CA LYS A 89 1.50 33.99 10.92
C LYS A 89 0.82 32.63 10.76
N LEU A 90 0.24 32.41 9.59
CA LEU A 90 -0.19 31.09 9.14
C LEU A 90 0.98 30.39 8.45
N SER A 91 1.34 29.21 8.91
CA SER A 91 2.35 28.36 8.24
C SER A 91 1.78 27.02 7.84
N ILE A 92 2.09 26.59 6.62
CA ILE A 92 1.76 25.29 6.07
C ILE A 92 3.06 24.57 5.80
N HIS A 93 3.22 23.38 6.38
CA HIS A 93 4.43 22.58 6.33
C HIS A 93 4.14 21.22 5.68
N MET A 94 5.04 20.76 4.81
CA MET A 94 5.00 19.47 4.15
C MET A 94 6.38 18.82 4.25
N GLU A 95 6.44 17.58 4.70
CA GLU A 95 7.68 16.81 4.87
C GLU A 95 7.54 15.40 4.29
N ASP A 96 8.59 14.93 3.57
CA ASP A 96 8.69 13.54 3.18
C ASP A 96 9.01 12.68 4.39
N ILE A 97 8.18 11.70 4.67
CA ILE A 97 8.38 10.74 5.75
C ILE A 97 8.81 9.40 5.16
N VAL A 98 9.83 8.80 5.76
CA VAL A 98 10.14 7.40 5.53
C VAL A 98 9.43 6.61 6.62
N PRO A 99 8.39 5.84 6.31
CA PRO A 99 7.67 5.05 7.31
C PRO A 99 8.63 4.08 8.00
N ASP A 100 8.79 4.22 9.32
CA ASP A 100 9.67 3.36 10.10
C ASP A 100 9.01 1.98 10.32
N GLY A 101 9.76 0.92 10.07
CA GLY A 101 9.39 -0.45 10.43
C GLY A 101 8.27 -1.10 9.63
N THR A 102 7.86 -0.53 8.52
CA THR A 102 6.81 -1.11 7.66
C THR A 102 7.40 -1.65 6.36
N ASN A 103 6.97 -2.86 6.00
CA ASN A 103 7.29 -3.49 4.74
C ASN A 103 6.43 -2.88 3.60
N LEU A 104 6.38 -1.54 3.52
CA LEU A 104 5.59 -0.76 2.57
C LEU A 104 6.43 -0.37 1.35
N ALA A 105 7.08 -1.36 0.73
CA ALA A 105 7.88 -1.13 -0.47
C ALA A 105 7.03 -0.42 -1.55
N GLY A 106 7.53 0.70 -2.08
CA GLY A 106 6.86 1.50 -3.09
C GLY A 106 5.76 2.44 -2.57
N SER A 107 5.42 2.41 -1.28
CA SER A 107 4.48 3.38 -0.69
C SER A 107 5.13 4.75 -0.54
N VAL A 108 4.32 5.81 -0.65
CA VAL A 108 4.75 7.20 -0.51
C VAL A 108 4.13 7.79 0.74
N ALA A 109 4.92 8.43 1.60
CA ALA A 109 4.44 9.06 2.82
C ALA A 109 4.79 10.54 2.86
N VAL A 110 3.84 11.36 3.30
CA VAL A 110 3.99 12.80 3.53
C VAL A 110 3.34 13.19 4.85
N GLU A 111 4.04 14.00 5.63
CA GLU A 111 3.44 14.69 6.78
C GLU A 111 3.03 16.11 6.36
N VAL A 112 1.83 16.50 6.74
CA VAL A 112 1.31 17.84 6.47
C VAL A 112 0.79 18.45 7.76
N SER A 113 1.24 19.66 8.09
CA SER A 113 0.75 20.42 9.22
C SER A 113 0.44 21.87 8.85
N VAL A 114 -0.53 22.43 9.54
CA VAL A 114 -0.92 23.85 9.45
C VAL A 114 -0.86 24.45 10.84
N ARG A 115 -0.20 25.59 10.98
CA ARG A 115 -0.01 26.28 12.26
C ARG A 115 -0.39 27.75 12.16
N VAL A 116 -0.95 28.26 13.25
CA VAL A 116 -1.12 29.67 13.50
C VAL A 116 -0.19 30.03 14.67
N GLY A 117 0.84 30.82 14.39
CA GLY A 117 1.91 31.04 15.33
C GLY A 117 2.59 29.74 15.75
N SER A 118 2.53 29.43 17.05
CA SER A 118 3.07 28.16 17.60
C SER A 118 2.01 27.04 17.70
N THR A 119 0.74 27.35 17.43
CA THR A 119 -0.37 26.42 17.62
C THR A 119 -0.63 25.62 16.35
N GLU A 120 -0.55 24.31 16.44
CA GLU A 120 -0.93 23.40 15.36
C GLU A 120 -2.44 23.23 15.28
N LEU A 121 -2.96 23.29 14.05
CA LEU A 121 -4.38 23.15 13.79
C LEU A 121 -4.69 21.71 13.36
N THR A 122 -5.42 21.00 14.20
CA THR A 122 -5.81 19.61 13.96
C THR A 122 -7.19 19.47 13.31
N SER A 123 -7.95 20.56 13.17
CA SER A 123 -9.27 20.56 12.53
C SER A 123 -9.65 21.93 11.98
N PHE A 124 -10.50 21.95 10.96
CA PHE A 124 -10.86 23.13 10.16
C PHE A 124 -12.37 23.41 10.18
N GLY A 125 -12.99 23.33 11.36
CA GLY A 125 -14.42 23.61 11.52
C GLY A 125 -15.34 22.60 10.84
N GLY A 126 -14.87 21.39 10.58
CA GLY A 126 -15.62 20.34 9.87
C GLY A 126 -15.62 20.52 8.34
N HIS A 127 -14.79 21.41 7.83
CA HIS A 127 -14.61 21.62 6.39
C HIS A 127 -13.46 20.78 5.86
N ASP A 128 -13.64 20.26 4.63
CA ASP A 128 -12.63 19.46 3.97
C ASP A 128 -11.64 20.35 3.19
N LEU A 129 -10.41 19.90 3.21
CA LEU A 129 -9.34 20.35 2.32
C LEU A 129 -8.94 19.21 1.38
N THR A 130 -8.25 19.53 0.30
CA THR A 130 -7.72 18.53 -0.61
C THR A 130 -6.21 18.40 -0.47
N LEU A 131 -5.75 17.16 -0.29
CA LEU A 131 -4.35 16.80 -0.35
C LEU A 131 -4.10 15.96 -1.60
N THR A 132 -3.05 16.33 -2.35
CA THR A 132 -2.64 15.63 -3.56
C THR A 132 -1.18 15.19 -3.38
N ILE A 133 -0.93 13.90 -3.39
CA ILE A 133 0.37 13.29 -3.10
C ILE A 133 0.97 12.74 -4.39
N PRO A 134 2.18 13.16 -4.81
CA PRO A 134 2.86 12.62 -5.98
C PRO A 134 3.19 11.14 -5.77
N VAL A 135 2.98 10.36 -6.81
CA VAL A 135 3.30 8.94 -6.84
C VAL A 135 4.04 8.60 -8.13
N ASP A 136 4.78 7.52 -8.15
CA ASP A 136 5.54 7.09 -9.32
C ASP A 136 4.67 6.37 -10.36
N ASN A 137 5.30 5.86 -11.42
CA ASN A 137 4.63 5.20 -12.53
C ASN A 137 4.11 3.79 -12.20
N SER A 138 4.41 3.23 -11.04
CA SER A 138 3.84 1.95 -10.59
C SER A 138 2.36 2.07 -10.23
N PHE A 139 1.90 3.29 -9.87
CA PHE A 139 0.51 3.56 -9.59
C PHE A 139 -0.32 3.69 -10.88
N THR A 140 -1.40 2.93 -10.98
CA THR A 140 -2.27 2.89 -12.16
C THR A 140 -3.26 4.06 -12.15
N LEU A 141 -3.39 4.76 -13.30
CA LEU A 141 -4.33 5.86 -13.46
C LEU A 141 -5.79 5.40 -13.33
N SER A 142 -6.62 6.29 -12.81
CA SER A 142 -8.06 6.08 -12.56
C SER A 142 -8.37 4.97 -11.55
N ARG A 143 -7.35 4.44 -10.87
CA ARG A 143 -7.49 3.43 -9.81
C ARG A 143 -7.56 4.10 -8.44
N GLU A 144 -8.28 3.46 -7.53
CA GLU A 144 -8.36 3.86 -6.13
C GLU A 144 -7.27 3.19 -5.32
N TYR A 145 -6.60 3.97 -4.48
CA TYR A 145 -5.57 3.50 -3.55
C TYR A 145 -5.98 3.78 -2.11
N LYS A 146 -5.57 2.90 -1.23
CA LYS A 146 -5.74 3.11 0.20
C LYS A 146 -4.69 4.10 0.70
N VAL A 147 -5.14 5.05 1.50
CA VAL A 147 -4.28 6.02 2.17
C VAL A 147 -4.44 5.83 3.67
N LEU A 148 -3.38 5.34 4.30
CA LEU A 148 -3.32 5.22 5.74
C LEU A 148 -3.00 6.61 6.32
N VAL A 149 -3.84 7.08 7.22
CA VAL A 149 -3.67 8.34 7.94
C VAL A 149 -3.31 8.03 9.38
N ILE A 150 -2.19 8.58 9.85
CA ILE A 150 -1.70 8.37 11.21
C ILE A 150 -1.67 9.69 11.93
N SER A 151 -2.54 9.85 12.92
CA SER A 151 -2.60 11.05 13.76
C SER A 151 -1.53 11.02 14.86
N ASP A 152 -1.16 12.20 15.39
CA ASP A 152 -0.12 12.35 16.41
C ASP A 152 -0.39 11.58 17.71
N ASN A 153 -1.66 11.30 18.00
CA ASN A 153 -2.07 10.48 19.15
C ASN A 153 -1.94 8.96 18.89
N GLY A 154 -1.44 8.55 17.71
CA GLY A 154 -1.31 7.16 17.29
C GLY A 154 -2.60 6.52 16.78
N SER A 155 -3.71 7.26 16.69
CA SER A 155 -4.89 6.74 16.00
C SER A 155 -4.65 6.69 14.49
N HIS A 156 -5.30 5.76 13.82
CA HIS A 156 -5.18 5.59 12.38
C HIS A 156 -6.55 5.37 11.74
N GLU A 157 -6.68 5.85 10.52
CA GLU A 157 -7.83 5.59 9.65
C GLU A 157 -7.35 5.27 8.23
N ILE A 158 -8.24 4.70 7.42
CA ILE A 158 -7.95 4.38 6.03
C ILE A 158 -8.91 5.15 5.14
N LEU A 159 -8.35 6.05 4.35
CA LEU A 159 -9.06 6.77 3.30
C LEU A 159 -8.86 6.10 1.95
N THR A 160 -9.58 6.58 0.95
CA THR A 160 -9.42 6.15 -0.44
C THR A 160 -9.14 7.36 -1.31
N GLY A 161 -8.06 7.30 -2.07
CA GLY A 161 -7.67 8.33 -3.04
C GLY A 161 -7.61 7.77 -4.45
N THR A 162 -7.95 8.60 -5.44
CA THR A 162 -7.88 8.21 -6.85
C THR A 162 -6.58 8.70 -7.48
N CYS A 163 -5.88 7.81 -8.18
CA CYS A 163 -4.70 8.18 -8.95
C CYS A 163 -5.09 8.91 -10.24
N ARG A 164 -4.52 10.10 -10.44
CA ARG A 164 -4.78 10.98 -11.59
C ARG A 164 -3.48 11.51 -12.16
N VAL A 165 -3.56 12.14 -13.33
CA VAL A 165 -2.46 12.93 -13.91
C VAL A 165 -2.62 14.38 -13.48
N SER A 166 -1.54 14.99 -13.02
CA SER A 166 -1.39 16.43 -12.83
C SER A 166 -0.25 16.95 -13.70
N ASP A 167 -0.02 18.26 -13.71
CA ASP A 167 1.08 18.88 -14.45
C ASP A 167 2.46 18.38 -13.97
N SER A 168 2.56 17.91 -12.72
CA SER A 168 3.78 17.38 -12.11
C SER A 168 3.93 15.85 -12.24
N GLY A 169 2.96 15.16 -12.84
CA GLY A 169 2.99 13.70 -13.00
C GLY A 169 1.78 12.99 -12.39
N ARG A 170 1.95 11.75 -11.95
CA ARG A 170 0.90 11.00 -11.28
C ARG A 170 0.75 11.42 -9.84
N VAL A 171 -0.49 11.54 -9.39
CA VAL A 171 -0.83 11.96 -8.04
C VAL A 171 -2.02 11.15 -7.51
N VAL A 172 -2.06 10.93 -6.21
CA VAL A 172 -3.24 10.42 -5.50
C VAL A 172 -3.87 11.58 -4.72
N SER A 173 -5.14 11.88 -5.00
CA SER A 173 -5.88 12.97 -4.35
C SER A 173 -6.87 12.43 -3.33
N ILE A 174 -6.89 13.03 -2.16
CA ILE A 174 -7.82 12.73 -1.06
C ILE A 174 -8.46 14.01 -0.53
N SER A 175 -9.65 13.87 0.04
CA SER A 175 -10.34 14.92 0.79
C SER A 175 -10.24 14.59 2.27
N VAL A 176 -9.79 15.54 3.08
CA VAL A 176 -9.56 15.34 4.52
C VAL A 176 -10.01 16.58 5.30
N ASN A 177 -10.48 16.39 6.52
CA ASN A 177 -10.89 17.47 7.42
C ASN A 177 -9.94 17.70 8.59
N HIS A 178 -8.83 16.99 8.60
CA HIS A 178 -7.71 17.14 9.55
C HIS A 178 -6.39 16.84 8.82
N LEU A 179 -5.29 17.20 9.44
CA LEU A 179 -3.94 16.96 8.91
C LEU A 179 -3.16 16.03 9.83
N SER A 180 -2.25 15.27 9.24
CA SER A 180 -1.54 14.15 9.86
C SER A 180 -0.41 13.68 8.97
N THR A 181 0.13 12.49 9.25
CA THR A 181 0.94 11.71 8.32
C THR A 181 0.05 10.88 7.40
N PHE A 182 0.25 11.01 6.10
CA PHE A 182 -0.49 10.31 5.05
C PHE A 182 0.44 9.35 4.32
N ILE A 183 0.06 8.08 4.23
CA ILE A 183 0.81 7.04 3.54
C ILE A 183 -0.06 6.48 2.42
N VAL A 184 0.26 6.78 1.18
CA VAL A 184 -0.35 6.15 0.00
C VAL A 184 0.23 4.77 -0.12
N LEU A 185 -0.59 3.75 0.12
CA LEU A 185 -0.16 2.37 0.05
C LEU A 185 0.01 1.97 -1.42
N ALA A 186 1.23 1.58 -1.80
CA ALA A 186 1.43 0.90 -3.06
C ALA A 186 0.63 -0.41 -3.04
N GLU A 187 0.04 -0.77 -4.17
CA GLU A 187 -0.41 -2.13 -4.30
C GLU A 187 0.84 -3.00 -4.35
N THR A 188 1.03 -3.79 -3.33
CA THR A 188 1.81 -4.99 -3.52
C THR A 188 1.02 -5.80 -4.54
N THR A 189 1.44 -5.82 -5.80
CA THR A 189 1.16 -6.98 -6.64
C THR A 189 1.76 -8.11 -5.84
N ALA A 190 0.92 -8.90 -5.19
CA ALA A 190 1.38 -10.11 -4.53
C ALA A 190 2.19 -10.83 -5.61
N GLN A 191 3.50 -10.93 -5.39
CA GLN A 191 4.34 -11.67 -6.32
C GLN A 191 3.84 -13.10 -6.23
N THR A 192 3.26 -13.61 -7.30
CA THR A 192 2.81 -14.98 -7.37
C THR A 192 3.85 -15.84 -8.09
N PHE A 193 4.00 -17.05 -7.63
CA PHE A 193 4.79 -18.08 -8.28
C PHE A 193 3.89 -19.18 -8.75
N THR A 194 4.29 -19.89 -9.81
CA THR A 194 3.52 -21.00 -10.35
C THR A 194 4.17 -22.31 -9.95
N ILE A 195 3.40 -23.19 -9.30
CA ILE A 195 3.80 -24.59 -9.08
C ILE A 195 3.05 -25.46 -10.08
N THR A 196 3.78 -26.15 -10.96
CA THR A 196 3.19 -27.07 -11.93
C THR A 196 3.15 -28.48 -11.37
N ALA A 197 1.94 -28.98 -11.09
CA ALA A 197 1.71 -30.32 -10.56
C ALA A 197 1.23 -31.28 -11.65
N THR A 198 1.87 -32.46 -11.74
CA THR A 198 1.52 -33.50 -12.71
C THR A 198 1.51 -34.86 -12.06
N ALA A 199 0.60 -35.74 -12.50
CA ALA A 199 0.50 -37.14 -12.11
C ALA A 199 0.67 -38.06 -13.32
N GLY A 200 1.31 -39.18 -13.09
CA GLY A 200 1.28 -40.31 -14.04
C GLY A 200 -0.07 -41.03 -13.99
N GLY A 201 -0.31 -42.02 -14.87
CA GLY A 201 -1.51 -42.86 -14.75
C GLY A 201 -1.50 -43.71 -13.46
N ASN A 202 -2.70 -44.07 -12.99
CA ASN A 202 -2.97 -44.90 -11.81
C ASN A 202 -2.80 -44.15 -10.46
N GLY A 203 -3.13 -42.90 -10.45
CA GLY A 203 -3.21 -42.03 -9.25
C GLY A 203 -3.28 -40.58 -9.62
N ASP A 204 -3.54 -39.76 -8.64
CA ASP A 204 -3.79 -38.32 -8.76
C ASP A 204 -2.88 -37.49 -7.85
N ILE A 205 -2.75 -36.24 -8.21
CA ILE A 205 -2.18 -35.15 -7.37
C ILE A 205 -3.17 -34.00 -7.31
N ASP A 206 -3.44 -33.49 -6.11
CA ASP A 206 -4.38 -32.39 -5.89
C ASP A 206 -3.73 -31.31 -5.02
N PRO A 207 -3.74 -30.04 -5.47
CA PRO A 207 -4.25 -29.52 -6.74
C PRO A 207 -3.43 -29.97 -7.96
N PHE A 208 -4.06 -30.08 -9.15
CA PHE A 208 -3.43 -30.51 -10.39
C PHE A 208 -3.25 -29.36 -11.38
N GLY A 209 -2.20 -29.40 -12.19
CA GLY A 209 -1.93 -28.40 -13.22
C GLY A 209 -1.11 -27.22 -12.69
N SER A 210 -1.37 -26.03 -13.23
CA SER A 210 -0.70 -24.80 -12.81
C SER A 210 -1.43 -24.18 -11.61
N VAL A 211 -0.75 -24.10 -10.48
CA VAL A 211 -1.25 -23.54 -9.23
C VAL A 211 -0.50 -22.25 -8.97
N GLU A 212 -1.21 -21.13 -8.87
CA GLU A 212 -0.63 -19.84 -8.48
C GLU A 212 -0.60 -19.75 -6.94
N VAL A 213 0.55 -19.36 -6.38
CA VAL A 213 0.80 -19.25 -4.95
C VAL A 213 1.43 -17.88 -4.68
N ASP A 214 0.92 -17.16 -3.72
CA ASP A 214 1.51 -15.89 -3.31
C ASP A 214 2.90 -16.11 -2.70
N ALA A 215 3.83 -15.18 -2.97
CA ALA A 215 5.18 -15.25 -2.41
C ALA A 215 5.13 -15.29 -0.87
N GLY A 216 5.85 -16.26 -0.29
CA GLY A 216 5.89 -16.46 1.15
C GLY A 216 4.77 -17.34 1.71
N GLU A 217 3.80 -17.75 0.88
CA GLU A 217 2.75 -18.67 1.32
C GLU A 217 3.17 -20.14 1.12
N ASP A 218 2.53 -21.01 1.89
CA ASP A 218 2.74 -22.46 1.81
C ASP A 218 1.73 -23.08 0.86
N GLN A 219 2.17 -24.07 0.07
CA GLN A 219 1.28 -24.86 -0.80
C GLN A 219 1.41 -26.35 -0.55
N ILE A 220 0.30 -26.99 -0.22
CA ILE A 220 0.22 -28.45 0.01
C ILE A 220 -0.30 -29.15 -1.24
N PHE A 221 0.32 -30.26 -1.58
CA PHE A 221 -0.13 -31.20 -2.61
C PHE A 221 -0.42 -32.55 -1.98
N HIS A 222 -1.61 -33.10 -2.28
CA HIS A 222 -2.01 -34.43 -1.88
C HIS A 222 -1.80 -35.41 -3.04
N ILE A 223 -1.10 -36.49 -2.78
CA ILE A 223 -0.79 -37.52 -3.77
C ILE A 223 -1.56 -38.79 -3.38
N THR A 224 -2.43 -39.25 -4.26
CA THR A 224 -3.33 -40.40 -3.98
C THR A 224 -3.20 -41.45 -5.07
N PRO A 225 -2.63 -42.64 -4.79
CA PRO A 225 -2.60 -43.74 -5.74
C PRO A 225 -4.00 -44.36 -5.92
N ASP A 226 -4.27 -44.87 -7.12
CA ASP A 226 -5.45 -45.69 -7.40
C ASP A 226 -5.41 -47.01 -6.62
N ASN A 227 -6.57 -47.63 -6.48
CA ASN A 227 -6.69 -48.91 -5.77
C ASN A 227 -5.79 -49.99 -6.37
N GLY A 228 -4.92 -50.60 -5.58
CA GLY A 228 -3.93 -51.59 -6.02
C GLY A 228 -2.63 -50.98 -6.55
N TYR A 229 -2.44 -49.68 -6.41
CA TYR A 229 -1.21 -48.98 -6.78
C TYR A 229 -0.58 -48.30 -5.56
N GLU A 230 0.70 -47.95 -5.68
CA GLU A 230 1.48 -47.25 -4.70
C GLU A 230 2.27 -46.11 -5.38
N ILE A 231 2.73 -45.12 -4.63
CA ILE A 231 3.59 -44.04 -5.13
C ILE A 231 4.94 -44.63 -5.52
N ALA A 232 5.28 -44.59 -6.81
CA ALA A 232 6.56 -45.09 -7.31
C ALA A 232 7.68 -44.06 -7.18
N THR A 233 7.40 -42.80 -7.56
CA THR A 233 8.34 -41.70 -7.44
C THR A 233 7.60 -40.41 -7.22
N LEU A 234 8.18 -39.54 -6.39
CA LEU A 234 7.85 -38.14 -6.32
C LEU A 234 9.07 -37.33 -6.76
N ARG A 235 8.88 -36.39 -7.69
CA ARG A 235 9.96 -35.49 -8.12
C ARG A 235 9.54 -34.05 -7.91
N VAL A 236 10.45 -33.26 -7.32
CA VAL A 236 10.31 -31.82 -7.13
C VAL A 236 11.47 -31.15 -7.84
N ASP A 237 11.17 -30.24 -8.76
CA ASP A 237 12.14 -29.54 -9.62
C ASP A 237 13.12 -30.48 -10.32
N GLY A 238 12.57 -31.61 -10.81
CA GLY A 238 13.33 -32.66 -11.49
C GLY A 238 14.17 -33.53 -10.57
N LYS A 239 14.27 -33.29 -9.28
CA LYS A 239 14.98 -34.11 -8.28
C LYS A 239 14.01 -35.11 -7.67
N THR A 240 14.46 -36.34 -7.46
CA THR A 240 13.66 -37.36 -6.78
C THR A 240 13.66 -37.09 -5.27
N VAL A 241 12.48 -37.05 -4.69
CA VAL A 241 12.26 -36.96 -3.24
C VAL A 241 12.37 -38.40 -2.69
N ASP A 242 13.04 -38.55 -1.55
CA ASP A 242 13.10 -39.83 -0.86
C ASP A 242 11.72 -40.13 -0.24
N LEU A 243 11.12 -41.23 -0.64
CA LEU A 243 9.78 -41.64 -0.16
C LEU A 243 9.80 -42.05 1.31
N ASP A 244 10.96 -42.45 1.85
CA ASP A 244 11.13 -42.76 3.28
C ASP A 244 11.04 -41.50 4.18
N GLU A 245 11.25 -40.32 3.60
CA GLU A 245 11.09 -39.03 4.29
C GLU A 245 9.65 -38.51 4.24
N LEU A 246 8.78 -39.10 3.42
CA LEU A 246 7.37 -38.73 3.33
C LEU A 246 6.53 -39.55 4.30
N TYR A 247 5.60 -38.85 4.96
CA TYR A 247 4.56 -39.56 5.71
C TYR A 247 3.54 -40.17 4.74
N ILE A 248 3.68 -41.47 4.48
CA ILE A 248 2.72 -42.23 3.67
C ILE A 248 1.65 -42.81 4.62
N ARG A 249 0.40 -42.50 4.35
CA ARG A 249 -0.76 -42.99 5.13
C ARG A 249 -1.04 -44.46 4.84
N SER A 250 -1.87 -45.09 5.68
CA SER A 250 -2.28 -46.49 5.53
C SER A 250 -3.05 -46.78 4.24
N ASP A 251 -3.61 -45.78 3.58
CA ASP A 251 -4.26 -45.85 2.27
C ASP A 251 -3.28 -45.65 1.10
N GLY A 252 -2.00 -45.50 1.38
CA GLY A 252 -0.94 -45.26 0.39
C GLY A 252 -0.81 -43.80 -0.05
N SER A 253 -1.68 -42.90 0.42
CA SER A 253 -1.61 -41.48 0.08
C SER A 253 -0.49 -40.77 0.84
N ALA A 254 0.02 -39.69 0.25
CA ALA A 254 1.02 -38.80 0.88
C ALA A 254 0.67 -37.33 0.67
N SER A 255 1.35 -36.46 1.40
CA SER A 255 1.28 -35.03 1.17
C SER A 255 2.69 -34.46 1.07
N TYR A 256 2.86 -33.48 0.19
CA TYR A 256 4.09 -32.70 0.06
C TYR A 256 3.75 -31.22 0.21
N THR A 257 4.54 -30.49 1.01
CA THR A 257 4.34 -29.05 1.24
C THR A 257 5.56 -28.28 0.73
N PHE A 258 5.31 -27.33 -0.14
CA PHE A 258 6.25 -26.25 -0.39
C PHE A 258 6.03 -25.21 0.68
N TYR A 259 7.06 -24.88 1.44
CA TYR A 259 7.03 -23.86 2.46
C TYR A 259 7.64 -22.57 1.95
N ASP A 260 7.05 -21.40 2.34
CA ASP A 260 7.59 -20.07 2.05
C ASP A 260 7.98 -19.93 0.56
N VAL A 261 7.00 -20.12 -0.34
CA VAL A 261 7.24 -20.19 -1.78
C VAL A 261 7.85 -18.88 -2.29
N ASP A 262 9.11 -18.93 -2.71
CA ASP A 262 9.90 -17.78 -3.21
C ASP A 262 10.27 -17.89 -4.69
N ALA A 263 9.91 -18.98 -5.35
CA ALA A 263 10.16 -19.26 -6.78
C ALA A 263 9.07 -20.17 -7.38
N SER A 264 9.03 -20.24 -8.72
CA SER A 264 8.18 -21.22 -9.41
C SER A 264 8.79 -22.62 -9.32
N HIS A 265 7.94 -23.62 -9.09
CA HIS A 265 8.33 -25.00 -8.87
C HIS A 265 7.60 -25.98 -9.78
N SER A 266 8.03 -27.21 -9.76
CA SER A 266 7.33 -28.34 -10.37
C SER A 266 7.28 -29.53 -9.41
N ILE A 267 6.14 -30.23 -9.40
CA ILE A 267 5.97 -31.48 -8.67
C ILE A 267 5.35 -32.55 -9.58
N ARG A 268 5.91 -33.74 -9.57
CA ARG A 268 5.42 -34.84 -10.37
C ARG A 268 5.41 -36.13 -9.57
N ALA A 269 4.24 -36.75 -9.49
CA ALA A 269 4.07 -38.10 -8.94
C ALA A 269 3.94 -39.14 -10.07
N THR A 270 4.48 -40.36 -9.86
CA THR A 270 4.24 -41.52 -10.67
C THR A 270 3.85 -42.70 -9.77
N PHE A 271 3.12 -43.65 -10.33
CA PHE A 271 2.55 -44.75 -9.57
C PHE A 271 2.94 -46.08 -10.21
N GLN A 272 3.06 -47.12 -9.39
CA GLN A 272 3.30 -48.48 -9.81
C GLN A 272 2.32 -49.41 -9.12
N ARG A 273 2.18 -50.64 -9.62
CA ARG A 273 1.36 -51.66 -8.95
C ARG A 273 1.92 -51.95 -7.58
N GLY A 274 1.08 -51.87 -6.57
CA GLY A 274 1.46 -52.22 -5.20
C GLY A 274 1.88 -53.69 -5.13
N THR A 275 2.88 -54.00 -4.31
CA THR A 275 3.25 -55.36 -3.99
C THR A 275 2.11 -55.96 -3.20
N GLU A 276 1.30 -56.82 -3.86
CA GLU A 276 0.34 -57.64 -3.13
C GLU A 276 1.14 -58.50 -2.13
N ILE A 277 0.90 -58.29 -0.83
CA ILE A 277 1.31 -59.29 0.17
C ILE A 277 0.50 -60.53 -0.19
N PRO A 278 1.15 -61.67 -0.59
CA PRO A 278 0.41 -62.88 -0.87
C PRO A 278 -0.48 -63.19 0.33
N ASP A 279 -1.79 -63.24 0.12
CA ASP A 279 -2.71 -63.77 1.12
C ASP A 279 -2.32 -65.25 1.35
N PHE A 280 -1.47 -65.47 2.33
CA PHE A 280 -1.30 -66.78 2.89
C PHE A 280 -2.61 -67.09 3.59
N GLY A 281 -3.55 -67.68 2.82
CA GLY A 281 -4.83 -68.15 3.34
C GLY A 281 -4.70 -68.81 4.70
N PRO A 282 -5.76 -68.97 5.46
CA PRO A 282 -5.67 -69.41 6.85
C PRO A 282 -4.83 -70.68 6.96
N VAL A 283 -3.72 -70.60 7.71
CA VAL A 283 -2.92 -71.80 8.08
C VAL A 283 -3.83 -72.73 8.84
N VAL A 284 -4.36 -73.75 8.14
CA VAL A 284 -5.09 -74.83 8.79
C VAL A 284 -4.07 -75.64 9.57
N GLY A 285 -3.89 -75.28 10.84
CA GLY A 285 -3.10 -76.07 11.77
C GLY A 285 -3.84 -77.35 12.07
N GLU A 286 -3.33 -78.50 11.58
CA GLU A 286 -3.72 -79.79 12.11
C GLU A 286 -3.17 -79.91 13.57
N VAL A 287 -4.10 -79.95 14.52
CA VAL A 287 -3.79 -80.31 15.89
C VAL A 287 -3.83 -81.87 15.98
N TYR A 288 -2.66 -82.53 16.06
CA TYR A 288 -2.60 -83.89 16.51
C TYR A 288 -2.70 -83.96 18.02
N ILE A 289 -3.67 -84.72 18.51
CA ILE A 289 -3.83 -85.05 19.95
C ILE A 289 -3.01 -86.31 20.24
#